data_e7c4fca2067981582b99b6ef91ff5a48
#
_entry.id   e7c4fca2067981582b99b6ef91ff5a48
#
_cell.length_a   1.000
_cell.length_b   1.000
_cell.length_c   1.000
_cell.angle_alpha   90.00
_cell.angle_beta   90.00
_cell.angle_gamma   90.00
#
_symmetry.space_group_name_H-M   'P 1'
#
loop_
_entity.id
_entity.type
_entity.pdbx_description
1 polymer ?
#
loop_
_entity_poly.entity_id
_entity_poly.type
_entity_poly.pdbx_seq_one_letter_code
_entity_poly.pdbx_strand_id
1 'polypeptide(L)'
;MRFLSLFVISLLLTPVLFSAPKGQARGAYKGAIVLDANTGKVLFEDNADEVSPPASMTKLMTFAVAYDRIKSGNLKLDTVLTATRADEKVGAVRHSTSVWLKSGESFTVEELFYAMMLQSANDAAYMVARCSAGTVPLFVSWMNAKARSLGMNHTVFQTPNGFPVASHRVSEGDLTTPRDFAILARYLVTQTDILKYTSVKQRPFGAGKRFPPVMMTNHNHLLGHIEGVDGLKTGFTDGAGFCLTATAKRGDRRIIAVMMDSPDSRSRDLKIAQLIERGFSTHPLVVPPIGTPSTPTQPTRPDTFPQNSAPGTPKSSQDGPSIHFTVP
;
A
#
# COMPACT_ATOMS: atom_id res chain seq x y z
N MET A 1 -59.36 64.36 8.19
CA MET A 1 -58.57 63.51 7.27
C MET A 1 -57.17 63.30 7.87
N ARG A 2 -56.88 62.08 8.42
CA ARG A 2 -55.61 61.77 9.05
C ARG A 2 -54.82 60.96 8.06
N PHE A 3 -53.64 61.46 7.61
CA PHE A 3 -52.71 60.75 6.75
C PHE A 3 -51.84 59.83 7.63
N LEU A 4 -51.95 58.55 7.38
CA LEU A 4 -51.13 57.51 8.00
C LEU A 4 -49.89 57.28 7.13
N SER A 5 -48.68 57.70 7.59
CA SER A 5 -47.43 57.46 6.90
C SER A 5 -46.92 56.02 7.23
N LEU A 6 -46.86 55.11 6.22
CA LEU A 6 -46.22 53.83 6.32
C LEU A 6 -44.72 54.02 6.20
N PHE A 7 -43.98 53.68 7.25
CA PHE A 7 -42.50 53.50 7.18
C PHE A 7 -42.22 52.09 6.75
N VAL A 8 -41.65 51.91 5.56
CA VAL A 8 -41.12 50.62 5.05
C VAL A 8 -39.68 50.54 5.51
N ILE A 9 -39.38 49.64 6.47
CA ILE A 9 -38.04 49.30 6.88
C ILE A 9 -37.52 48.23 5.91
N SER A 10 -36.62 48.64 5.00
CA SER A 10 -35.89 47.71 4.11
C SER A 10 -34.75 47.04 4.86
N LEU A 11 -34.92 45.76 5.16
CA LEU A 11 -33.89 44.93 5.82
C LEU A 11 -32.88 44.49 4.73
N LEU A 12 -31.73 45.16 4.70
CA LEU A 12 -30.61 44.75 3.85
C LEU A 12 -29.99 43.48 4.39
N LEU A 13 -30.33 42.30 3.81
CA LEU A 13 -29.60 41.06 4.00
C LEU A 13 -28.24 41.16 3.29
N THR A 14 -27.19 41.37 4.06
CA THR A 14 -25.80 41.18 3.55
C THR A 14 -25.53 39.70 3.43
N PRO A 15 -25.11 39.20 2.23
CA PRO A 15 -24.69 37.81 2.09
C PRO A 15 -23.38 37.61 2.86
N VAL A 16 -23.41 36.74 3.88
CA VAL A 16 -22.20 36.24 4.53
C VAL A 16 -21.56 35.28 3.55
N LEU A 17 -20.51 35.73 2.88
CA LEU A 17 -19.62 34.87 2.09
C LEU A 17 -18.89 33.94 3.06
N PHE A 18 -19.36 32.70 3.17
CA PHE A 18 -18.58 31.61 3.74
C PHE A 18 -17.39 31.36 2.85
N SER A 19 -16.24 31.92 3.21
CA SER A 19 -14.97 31.54 2.63
C SER A 19 -14.70 30.09 3.02
N ALA A 20 -14.70 29.17 2.05
CA ALA A 20 -14.27 27.80 2.27
C ALA A 20 -12.83 27.80 2.82
N PRO A 21 -12.51 27.00 3.84
CA PRO A 21 -11.16 26.97 4.40
C PRO A 21 -10.17 26.56 3.32
N LYS A 22 -9.21 27.43 3.04
CA LYS A 22 -8.07 27.15 2.15
C LYS A 22 -7.26 26.01 2.76
N GLY A 23 -7.18 24.89 2.00
CA GLY A 23 -6.12 23.90 2.14
C GLY A 23 -6.06 23.23 3.51
N GLN A 24 -6.99 22.32 3.82
CA GLN A 24 -6.71 21.30 4.82
C GLN A 24 -5.44 20.59 4.40
N ALA A 25 -4.39 20.65 5.24
CA ALA A 25 -3.19 19.83 5.05
C ALA A 25 -3.65 18.39 4.79
N ARG A 26 -3.18 17.77 3.69
CA ARG A 26 -3.49 16.36 3.41
C ARG A 26 -3.27 15.59 4.71
N GLY A 27 -4.31 14.91 5.19
CA GLY A 27 -4.19 14.05 6.36
C GLY A 27 -3.08 13.02 6.12
N ALA A 28 -2.58 12.41 7.18
CA ALA A 28 -1.52 11.41 7.09
C ALA A 28 -1.88 10.23 6.17
N TYR A 29 -3.13 10.07 5.77
CA TYR A 29 -3.71 9.09 4.84
C TYR A 29 -5.17 9.47 4.55
N LYS A 30 -5.78 8.87 3.53
CA LYS A 30 -7.17 9.13 3.16
C LYS A 30 -8.17 8.29 3.96
N GLY A 31 -7.84 7.03 4.19
CA GLY A 31 -8.67 6.14 5.00
C GLY A 31 -7.91 4.92 5.51
N ALA A 32 -8.36 4.36 6.65
CA ALA A 32 -7.77 3.18 7.26
C ALA A 32 -8.79 2.35 8.04
N ILE A 33 -8.52 1.05 8.17
CA ILE A 33 -9.31 0.12 8.99
C ILE A 33 -8.40 -0.95 9.60
N VAL A 34 -8.79 -1.41 10.79
CA VAL A 34 -8.19 -2.58 11.44
C VAL A 34 -9.32 -3.53 11.83
N LEU A 35 -9.14 -4.80 11.51
CA LEU A 35 -10.09 -5.82 11.95
C LEU A 35 -9.37 -7.06 12.50
N ASP A 36 -10.07 -7.78 13.35
CA ASP A 36 -9.71 -9.12 13.78
C ASP A 36 -10.11 -10.12 12.68
N ALA A 37 -9.13 -10.82 12.11
CA ALA A 37 -9.37 -11.70 10.98
C ALA A 37 -10.23 -12.92 11.33
N ASN A 38 -10.14 -13.41 12.58
CA ASN A 38 -10.86 -14.59 13.03
C ASN A 38 -12.36 -14.30 13.14
N THR A 39 -12.70 -13.18 13.79
CA THR A 39 -14.09 -12.81 14.06
C THR A 39 -14.72 -11.89 13.01
N GLY A 40 -13.90 -11.15 12.26
CA GLY A 40 -14.35 -10.08 11.37
C GLY A 40 -14.70 -8.77 12.10
N LYS A 41 -14.49 -8.70 13.43
CA LYS A 41 -14.79 -7.50 14.22
C LYS A 41 -13.86 -6.35 13.82
N VAL A 42 -14.46 -5.18 13.56
CA VAL A 42 -13.70 -3.94 13.36
C VAL A 42 -13.16 -3.46 14.71
N LEU A 43 -11.85 -3.24 14.77
CA LEU A 43 -11.13 -2.79 15.97
C LEU A 43 -10.77 -1.30 15.91
N PHE A 44 -10.66 -0.78 14.70
CA PHE A 44 -10.42 0.63 14.40
C PHE A 44 -10.89 0.94 12.98
N GLU A 45 -11.45 2.10 12.77
CA GLU A 45 -11.74 2.65 11.45
C GLU A 45 -11.62 4.16 11.46
N ASP A 46 -11.20 4.71 10.33
CA ASP A 46 -11.10 6.12 10.04
C ASP A 46 -11.28 6.31 8.54
N ASN A 47 -12.37 6.97 8.12
CA ASN A 47 -12.75 7.11 6.72
C ASN A 47 -12.68 5.77 5.94
N ALA A 48 -13.12 4.66 6.58
CA ALA A 48 -12.95 3.30 6.05
C ALA A 48 -13.73 3.06 4.75
N ASP A 49 -14.73 3.87 4.45
CA ASP A 49 -15.58 3.80 3.26
C ASP A 49 -15.21 4.84 2.19
N GLU A 50 -14.12 5.58 2.40
CA GLU A 50 -13.64 6.57 1.43
C GLU A 50 -13.05 5.88 0.20
N VAL A 51 -13.61 6.20 -0.98
CA VAL A 51 -13.23 5.57 -2.24
C VAL A 51 -11.86 6.08 -2.72
N SER A 52 -10.97 5.15 -3.04
CA SER A 52 -9.61 5.43 -3.50
C SER A 52 -9.10 4.35 -4.47
N PRO A 53 -8.14 4.66 -5.35
CA PRO A 53 -7.49 3.65 -6.16
C PRO A 53 -6.64 2.71 -5.28
N PRO A 54 -6.73 1.38 -5.48
CA PRO A 54 -5.92 0.41 -4.74
C PRO A 54 -4.47 0.29 -5.24
N ALA A 55 -4.18 0.80 -6.44
CA ALA A 55 -2.92 0.53 -7.12
C ALA A 55 -2.61 -0.98 -7.14
N SER A 56 -1.36 -1.36 -6.95
CA SER A 56 -0.94 -2.77 -6.98
C SER A 56 -1.56 -3.67 -5.89
N MET A 57 -2.33 -3.14 -4.95
CA MET A 57 -3.13 -4.01 -4.05
C MET A 57 -4.21 -4.79 -4.84
N THR A 58 -4.63 -4.31 -6.03
CA THR A 58 -5.48 -5.05 -6.98
C THR A 58 -5.04 -6.49 -7.21
N LYS A 59 -3.72 -6.76 -7.19
CA LYS A 59 -3.16 -8.10 -7.39
C LYS A 59 -3.61 -9.12 -6.34
N LEU A 60 -4.09 -8.67 -5.19
CA LEU A 60 -4.76 -9.54 -4.20
C LEU A 60 -6.06 -10.14 -4.77
N MET A 61 -6.85 -9.34 -5.50
CA MET A 61 -8.06 -9.86 -6.17
C MET A 61 -7.69 -10.76 -7.36
N THR A 62 -6.65 -10.41 -8.10
CA THR A 62 -6.14 -11.27 -9.19
C THR A 62 -5.71 -12.64 -8.66
N PHE A 63 -5.01 -12.67 -7.53
CA PHE A 63 -4.69 -13.93 -6.85
C PHE A 63 -5.96 -14.67 -6.42
N ALA A 64 -6.92 -13.98 -5.79
CA ALA A 64 -8.16 -14.59 -5.31
C ALA A 64 -8.92 -15.32 -6.43
N VAL A 65 -9.09 -14.66 -7.58
CA VAL A 65 -9.79 -15.22 -8.75
C VAL A 65 -9.00 -16.39 -9.36
N ALA A 66 -7.69 -16.27 -9.54
CA ALA A 66 -6.86 -17.36 -10.04
C ALA A 66 -6.84 -18.54 -9.06
N TYR A 67 -6.86 -18.30 -7.76
CA TYR A 67 -6.94 -19.33 -6.72
C TYR A 67 -8.30 -20.06 -6.73
N ASP A 68 -9.40 -19.34 -6.97
CA ASP A 68 -10.72 -19.99 -7.18
C ASP A 68 -10.69 -20.94 -8.39
N ARG A 69 -9.97 -20.60 -9.46
CA ARG A 69 -9.76 -21.47 -10.62
C ARG A 69 -8.95 -22.72 -10.25
N ILE A 70 -7.98 -22.57 -9.33
CA ILE A 70 -7.21 -23.71 -8.81
C ILE A 70 -8.11 -24.61 -7.95
N LYS A 71 -8.88 -24.03 -7.04
CA LYS A 71 -9.83 -24.80 -6.19
C LYS A 71 -10.87 -25.57 -7.00
N SER A 72 -11.31 -25.03 -8.13
CA SER A 72 -12.26 -25.68 -9.04
C SER A 72 -11.62 -26.69 -10.03
N GLY A 73 -10.30 -26.90 -9.95
CA GLY A 73 -9.55 -27.81 -10.83
C GLY A 73 -9.33 -27.29 -12.26
N ASN A 74 -9.74 -26.05 -12.56
CA ASN A 74 -9.58 -25.45 -13.90
C ASN A 74 -8.20 -24.83 -14.14
N LEU A 75 -7.36 -24.76 -13.11
CA LEU A 75 -5.97 -24.30 -13.14
C LEU A 75 -5.21 -25.11 -12.09
N LYS A 76 -3.88 -25.26 -12.27
CA LYS A 76 -3.02 -25.88 -11.26
C LYS A 76 -1.81 -25.01 -11.01
N LEU A 77 -1.19 -25.11 -9.83
CA LEU A 77 0.03 -24.34 -9.50
C LEU A 77 1.20 -24.67 -10.42
N ASP A 78 1.32 -25.91 -10.85
CA ASP A 78 2.34 -26.41 -11.78
C ASP A 78 2.00 -26.17 -13.26
N THR A 79 0.80 -25.67 -13.58
CA THR A 79 0.44 -25.32 -14.97
C THR A 79 1.45 -24.32 -15.50
N VAL A 80 2.07 -24.67 -16.62
CA VAL A 80 3.03 -23.82 -17.31
C VAL A 80 2.28 -22.87 -18.25
N LEU A 81 2.46 -21.60 -18.07
CA LEU A 81 1.93 -20.54 -18.92
C LEU A 81 3.05 -19.97 -19.78
N THR A 82 2.74 -19.55 -21.02
CA THR A 82 3.69 -18.95 -21.94
C THR A 82 3.39 -17.48 -22.15
N ALA A 83 4.42 -16.65 -21.97
CA ALA A 83 4.32 -15.22 -22.15
C ALA A 83 4.17 -14.87 -23.65
N THR A 84 3.36 -13.86 -23.91
CA THR A 84 3.15 -13.32 -25.25
C THR A 84 3.72 -11.91 -25.35
N ARG A 85 3.74 -11.34 -26.56
CA ARG A 85 4.09 -9.93 -26.77
C ARG A 85 3.22 -8.95 -25.98
N ALA A 86 1.97 -9.31 -25.67
CA ALA A 86 1.10 -8.49 -24.84
C ALA A 86 1.61 -8.41 -23.39
N ASP A 87 2.03 -9.55 -22.82
CA ASP A 87 2.59 -9.63 -21.48
C ASP A 87 3.93 -8.87 -21.41
N GLU A 88 4.80 -9.05 -22.41
CA GLU A 88 6.07 -8.34 -22.53
C GLU A 88 5.88 -6.81 -22.59
N LYS A 89 4.89 -6.32 -23.36
CA LYS A 89 4.58 -4.90 -23.44
C LYS A 89 4.15 -4.31 -22.09
N VAL A 90 3.39 -5.05 -21.29
CA VAL A 90 2.99 -4.61 -19.94
C VAL A 90 4.22 -4.44 -19.04
N GLY A 91 5.19 -5.36 -19.11
CA GLY A 91 6.44 -5.28 -18.37
C GLY A 91 7.37 -4.15 -18.81
N ALA A 92 7.28 -3.74 -20.08
CA ALA A 92 8.10 -2.68 -20.67
C ALA A 92 7.58 -1.26 -20.41
N VAL A 93 6.41 -1.09 -19.81
CA VAL A 93 5.87 0.25 -19.50
C VAL A 93 6.79 0.95 -18.47
N ARG A 94 7.16 2.19 -18.79
CA ARG A 94 8.02 3.00 -17.95
C ARG A 94 7.43 3.14 -16.53
N HIS A 95 8.27 3.01 -15.50
CA HIS A 95 7.88 3.03 -14.08
C HIS A 95 6.95 1.89 -13.64
N SER A 96 6.74 0.87 -14.49
CA SER A 96 6.02 -0.34 -14.11
C SER A 96 6.94 -1.30 -13.33
N THR A 97 6.44 -1.84 -12.23
CA THR A 97 7.10 -2.98 -11.57
C THR A 97 6.88 -4.26 -12.39
N SER A 98 7.93 -5.03 -12.60
CA SER A 98 7.90 -6.15 -13.55
C SER A 98 8.98 -7.19 -13.20
N VAL A 99 8.83 -8.39 -13.73
CA VAL A 99 9.90 -9.40 -13.85
C VAL A 99 10.41 -9.49 -15.28
N TRP A 100 10.01 -8.53 -16.13
CA TRP A 100 10.44 -8.37 -17.53
C TRP A 100 10.28 -9.65 -18.35
N LEU A 101 9.05 -10.19 -18.36
CA LEU A 101 8.69 -11.32 -19.18
C LEU A 101 9.00 -11.05 -20.66
N LYS A 102 9.63 -12.02 -21.32
CA LYS A 102 9.86 -12.00 -22.76
C LYS A 102 8.89 -12.94 -23.47
N SER A 103 8.40 -12.52 -24.62
CA SER A 103 7.54 -13.36 -25.45
C SER A 103 8.20 -14.71 -25.75
N GLY A 104 7.48 -15.80 -25.48
CA GLY A 104 7.97 -17.18 -25.61
C GLY A 104 8.51 -17.80 -24.31
N GLU A 105 8.84 -17.00 -23.28
CA GLU A 105 9.22 -17.56 -21.98
C GLU A 105 8.03 -18.23 -21.29
N SER A 106 8.32 -19.29 -20.53
CA SER A 106 7.30 -20.10 -19.87
C SER A 106 7.62 -20.29 -18.39
N PHE A 107 6.60 -20.02 -17.54
CA PHE A 107 6.70 -20.11 -16.10
C PHE A 107 5.47 -20.78 -15.52
N THR A 108 5.59 -21.41 -14.35
CA THR A 108 4.45 -21.97 -13.64
C THR A 108 3.56 -20.87 -13.04
N VAL A 109 2.29 -21.18 -12.83
CA VAL A 109 1.35 -20.30 -12.11
C VAL A 109 1.90 -19.92 -10.74
N GLU A 110 2.52 -20.90 -10.03
CA GLU A 110 3.12 -20.66 -8.72
C GLU A 110 4.26 -19.63 -8.78
N GLU A 111 5.14 -19.73 -9.78
CA GLU A 111 6.24 -18.79 -9.97
C GLU A 111 5.74 -17.38 -10.28
N LEU A 112 4.66 -17.28 -11.07
CA LEU A 112 4.00 -16.00 -11.35
C LEU A 112 3.30 -15.41 -10.11
N PHE A 113 2.75 -16.24 -9.22
CA PHE A 113 2.20 -15.77 -7.94
C PHE A 113 3.29 -15.14 -7.06
N TYR A 114 4.47 -15.74 -6.96
CA TYR A 114 5.61 -15.12 -6.29
C TYR A 114 5.97 -13.78 -6.94
N ALA A 115 6.02 -13.72 -8.28
CA ALA A 115 6.32 -12.48 -9.00
C ALA A 115 5.30 -11.37 -8.72
N MET A 116 4.00 -11.71 -8.67
CA MET A 116 2.93 -10.77 -8.34
C MET A 116 3.05 -10.25 -6.90
N MET A 117 3.34 -11.12 -5.93
CA MET A 117 3.30 -10.76 -4.52
C MET A 117 4.57 -10.07 -4.04
N LEU A 118 5.76 -10.54 -4.44
CA LEU A 118 7.05 -9.97 -4.02
C LEU A 118 7.39 -8.72 -4.83
N GLN A 119 7.61 -8.93 -6.13
CA GLN A 119 8.07 -7.88 -7.06
C GLN A 119 6.94 -6.94 -7.48
N SER A 120 5.70 -7.29 -7.14
CA SER A 120 4.52 -6.56 -7.64
C SER A 120 4.40 -6.57 -9.17
N ALA A 121 4.89 -7.63 -9.83
CA ALA A 121 5.05 -7.72 -11.27
C ALA A 121 3.72 -7.55 -12.02
N ASN A 122 3.61 -6.49 -12.81
CA ASN A 122 2.41 -6.17 -13.61
C ASN A 122 2.24 -7.12 -14.79
N ASP A 123 3.34 -7.48 -15.45
CA ASP A 123 3.40 -8.46 -16.53
C ASP A 123 2.95 -9.86 -16.07
N ALA A 124 3.40 -10.31 -14.89
CA ALA A 124 2.96 -11.57 -14.32
C ALA A 124 1.45 -11.58 -14.01
N ALA A 125 0.91 -10.49 -13.44
CA ALA A 125 -0.51 -10.37 -13.14
C ALA A 125 -1.36 -10.37 -14.43
N TYR A 126 -0.91 -9.66 -15.46
CA TYR A 126 -1.57 -9.64 -16.77
C TYR A 126 -1.57 -11.02 -17.42
N MET A 127 -0.43 -11.72 -17.40
CA MET A 127 -0.28 -13.07 -17.94
C MET A 127 -1.17 -14.08 -17.21
N VAL A 128 -1.19 -14.06 -15.88
CA VAL A 128 -2.08 -14.92 -15.08
C VAL A 128 -3.54 -14.67 -15.45
N ALA A 129 -3.96 -13.42 -15.53
CA ALA A 129 -5.34 -13.06 -15.90
C ALA A 129 -5.71 -13.55 -17.30
N ARG A 130 -4.87 -13.24 -18.30
CA ARG A 130 -5.07 -13.64 -19.69
C ARG A 130 -5.17 -15.16 -19.85
N CYS A 131 -4.25 -15.89 -19.25
CA CYS A 131 -4.21 -17.34 -19.39
C CYS A 131 -5.31 -18.06 -18.60
N SER A 132 -5.74 -17.50 -17.44
CA SER A 132 -6.80 -18.11 -16.63
C SER A 132 -8.19 -18.00 -17.26
N ALA A 133 -8.45 -16.94 -18.04
CA ALA A 133 -9.76 -16.64 -18.62
C ALA A 133 -9.79 -16.62 -20.15
N GLY A 134 -8.65 -16.78 -20.82
CA GLY A 134 -8.52 -16.60 -22.26
C GLY A 134 -8.39 -15.13 -22.67
N THR A 135 -9.04 -14.20 -21.98
CA THR A 135 -8.92 -12.76 -22.20
C THR A 135 -8.88 -11.98 -20.88
N VAL A 136 -8.18 -10.83 -20.86
CA VAL A 136 -8.14 -9.96 -19.68
C VAL A 136 -9.50 -9.36 -19.35
N PRO A 137 -10.32 -8.87 -20.30
CA PRO A 137 -11.66 -8.37 -19.99
C PRO A 137 -12.55 -9.41 -19.29
N LEU A 138 -12.51 -10.67 -19.71
CA LEU A 138 -13.26 -11.73 -19.05
C LEU A 138 -12.75 -11.97 -17.63
N PHE A 139 -11.44 -11.95 -17.42
CA PHE A 139 -10.87 -12.08 -16.08
C PHE A 139 -11.30 -10.93 -15.16
N VAL A 140 -11.28 -9.69 -15.65
CA VAL A 140 -11.74 -8.51 -14.91
C VAL A 140 -13.22 -8.62 -14.56
N SER A 141 -14.06 -9.19 -15.45
CA SER A 141 -15.47 -9.46 -15.12
C SER A 141 -15.60 -10.44 -13.95
N TRP A 142 -14.72 -11.45 -13.87
CA TRP A 142 -14.67 -12.38 -12.74
C TRP A 142 -14.19 -11.70 -11.45
N MET A 143 -13.21 -10.78 -11.54
CA MET A 143 -12.78 -9.98 -10.38
C MET A 143 -13.96 -9.18 -9.79
N ASN A 144 -14.74 -8.52 -10.64
CA ASN A 144 -15.90 -7.76 -10.22
C ASN A 144 -17.03 -8.68 -9.69
N ALA A 145 -17.23 -9.85 -10.27
CA ALA A 145 -18.17 -10.85 -9.74
C ALA A 145 -17.73 -11.35 -8.36
N LYS A 146 -16.44 -11.62 -8.17
CA LYS A 146 -15.85 -12.00 -6.88
C LYS A 146 -16.01 -10.89 -5.85
N ALA A 147 -15.74 -9.64 -6.20
CA ALA A 147 -15.94 -8.50 -5.31
C ALA A 147 -17.38 -8.43 -4.79
N ARG A 148 -18.36 -8.52 -5.68
CA ARG A 148 -19.79 -8.56 -5.30
C ARG A 148 -20.10 -9.74 -4.39
N SER A 149 -19.59 -10.94 -4.70
CA SER A 149 -19.84 -12.15 -3.89
C SER A 149 -19.26 -12.06 -2.48
N LEU A 150 -18.21 -11.26 -2.28
CA LEU A 150 -17.60 -11.00 -0.98
C LEU A 150 -18.28 -9.84 -0.23
N GLY A 151 -19.20 -9.09 -0.85
CA GLY A 151 -19.82 -7.90 -0.27
C GLY A 151 -18.97 -6.63 -0.38
N MET A 152 -18.02 -6.57 -1.30
CA MET A 152 -17.20 -5.39 -1.59
C MET A 152 -18.00 -4.41 -2.47
N ASN A 153 -18.92 -3.69 -1.84
CA ASN A 153 -19.97 -2.94 -2.55
C ASN A 153 -19.48 -1.60 -3.15
N HIS A 154 -18.31 -1.12 -2.74
CA HIS A 154 -17.69 0.11 -3.22
C HIS A 154 -16.43 -0.17 -4.06
N THR A 155 -16.35 -1.39 -4.63
CA THR A 155 -15.18 -1.83 -5.40
C THR A 155 -15.54 -2.11 -6.85
N VAL A 156 -14.73 -1.55 -7.75
CA VAL A 156 -14.75 -1.83 -9.18
C VAL A 156 -13.33 -2.05 -9.67
N PHE A 157 -13.11 -3.13 -10.43
CA PHE A 157 -11.85 -3.42 -11.09
C PHE A 157 -11.97 -3.19 -12.60
N GLN A 158 -10.94 -2.58 -13.19
CA GLN A 158 -10.76 -2.36 -14.63
C GLN A 158 -9.52 -3.09 -15.15
N THR A 159 -8.59 -3.42 -14.24
CA THR A 159 -7.32 -4.04 -14.57
C THR A 159 -6.99 -5.20 -13.63
N PRO A 160 -6.17 -6.19 -14.06
CA PRO A 160 -5.72 -7.26 -13.17
C PRO A 160 -4.51 -6.87 -12.31
N ASN A 161 -3.95 -5.70 -12.49
CA ASN A 161 -2.67 -5.32 -11.86
C ASN A 161 -2.70 -3.98 -11.09
N GLY A 162 -3.78 -3.19 -11.19
CA GLY A 162 -3.89 -1.90 -10.53
C GLY A 162 -3.07 -0.80 -11.19
N PHE A 163 -2.60 -1.01 -12.43
CA PHE A 163 -1.90 0.02 -13.17
C PHE A 163 -2.93 1.01 -13.77
N PRO A 164 -2.61 2.30 -13.86
CA PRO A 164 -3.54 3.27 -14.43
C PRO A 164 -4.02 2.87 -15.83
N VAL A 165 -5.30 3.08 -16.10
CA VAL A 165 -5.86 2.92 -17.45
C VAL A 165 -5.28 3.96 -18.42
N ALA A 166 -5.45 3.75 -19.72
CA ALA A 166 -4.83 4.58 -20.76
C ALA A 166 -5.19 6.08 -20.66
N SER A 167 -6.36 6.42 -20.12
CA SER A 167 -6.78 7.80 -19.90
C SER A 167 -6.05 8.49 -18.75
N HIS A 168 -5.37 7.74 -17.88
CA HIS A 168 -4.79 8.19 -16.60
C HIS A 168 -5.78 8.88 -15.65
N ARG A 169 -7.10 8.79 -15.91
CA ARG A 169 -8.13 9.30 -15.00
C ARG A 169 -8.37 8.31 -13.87
N VAL A 170 -8.22 8.78 -12.65
CA VAL A 170 -8.42 7.96 -11.44
C VAL A 170 -9.82 7.33 -11.42
N SER A 171 -10.85 8.08 -11.81
CA SER A 171 -12.24 7.63 -11.83
C SER A 171 -12.55 6.53 -12.85
N GLU A 172 -11.67 6.31 -13.82
CA GLU A 172 -11.81 5.29 -14.86
C GLU A 172 -10.96 4.04 -14.57
N GLY A 173 -10.16 4.05 -13.50
CA GLY A 173 -9.33 2.94 -13.04
C GLY A 173 -10.00 2.05 -12.01
N ASP A 174 -9.19 1.22 -11.36
CA ASP A 174 -9.62 0.44 -10.22
C ASP A 174 -9.96 1.36 -9.05
N LEU A 175 -11.11 1.15 -8.41
CA LEU A 175 -11.56 1.89 -7.24
C LEU A 175 -12.01 0.93 -6.14
N THR A 176 -11.78 1.32 -4.90
CA THR A 176 -12.16 0.53 -3.72
C THR A 176 -12.17 1.39 -2.45
N THR A 177 -12.44 0.76 -1.31
CA THR A 177 -12.35 1.38 0.02
C THR A 177 -11.45 0.56 0.95
N PRO A 178 -10.90 1.14 2.02
CA PRO A 178 -10.22 0.38 3.07
C PRO A 178 -11.04 -0.80 3.59
N ARG A 179 -12.35 -0.62 3.79
CA ARG A 179 -13.27 -1.66 4.27
C ARG A 179 -13.36 -2.83 3.29
N ASP A 180 -13.57 -2.56 2.03
CA ASP A 180 -13.69 -3.61 1.01
C ASP A 180 -12.39 -4.41 0.89
N PHE A 181 -11.23 -3.74 0.96
CA PHE A 181 -9.95 -4.45 0.97
C PHE A 181 -9.68 -5.24 2.25
N ALA A 182 -10.22 -4.81 3.39
CA ALA A 182 -10.16 -5.61 4.62
C ALA A 182 -11.02 -6.89 4.51
N ILE A 183 -12.18 -6.82 3.83
CA ILE A 183 -13.01 -7.99 3.51
C ILE A 183 -12.24 -8.95 2.60
N LEU A 184 -11.63 -8.45 1.52
CA LEU A 184 -10.80 -9.25 0.62
C LEU A 184 -9.62 -9.89 1.36
N ALA A 185 -8.91 -9.12 2.17
CA ALA A 185 -7.78 -9.59 2.95
C ALA A 185 -8.19 -10.71 3.91
N ARG A 186 -9.34 -10.56 4.59
CA ARG A 186 -9.87 -11.60 5.48
C ARG A 186 -10.18 -12.88 4.70
N TYR A 187 -10.85 -12.79 3.56
CA TYR A 187 -11.06 -13.95 2.69
C TYR A 187 -9.73 -14.64 2.34
N LEU A 188 -8.73 -13.87 1.93
CA LEU A 188 -7.44 -14.40 1.50
C LEU A 188 -6.70 -15.14 2.62
N VAL A 189 -6.60 -14.55 3.81
CA VAL A 189 -5.85 -15.16 4.92
C VAL A 189 -6.58 -16.33 5.59
N THR A 190 -7.91 -16.44 5.41
CA THR A 190 -8.69 -17.52 6.02
C THR A 190 -9.07 -18.64 5.05
N GLN A 191 -9.07 -18.38 3.74
CA GLN A 191 -9.60 -19.30 2.73
C GLN A 191 -8.62 -19.69 1.64
N THR A 192 -7.38 -19.16 1.68
CA THR A 192 -6.36 -19.40 0.65
C THR A 192 -4.98 -19.53 1.25
N ASP A 193 -4.01 -19.97 0.43
CA ASP A 193 -2.60 -20.07 0.80
C ASP A 193 -1.80 -18.79 0.50
N ILE A 194 -2.43 -17.63 0.48
CA ILE A 194 -1.80 -16.35 0.10
C ILE A 194 -0.52 -16.07 0.89
N LEU A 195 -0.50 -16.44 2.16
CA LEU A 195 0.64 -16.21 3.06
C LEU A 195 1.90 -16.97 2.64
N LYS A 196 1.77 -18.10 1.92
CA LYS A 196 2.89 -18.81 1.31
C LYS A 196 3.73 -17.88 0.42
N TYR A 197 3.09 -16.93 -0.22
CA TYR A 197 3.72 -15.99 -1.16
C TYR A 197 4.10 -14.68 -0.46
N THR A 198 3.19 -14.09 0.30
CA THR A 198 3.35 -12.74 0.83
C THR A 198 4.31 -12.64 2.01
N SER A 199 4.60 -13.75 2.71
CA SER A 199 5.57 -13.79 3.82
C SER A 199 7.03 -13.88 3.37
N VAL A 200 7.27 -14.17 2.11
CA VAL A 200 8.63 -14.31 1.56
C VAL A 200 9.25 -12.93 1.33
N LYS A 201 10.45 -12.71 1.87
CA LYS A 201 11.17 -11.44 1.75
C LYS A 201 11.86 -11.29 0.39
N GLN A 202 12.55 -12.35 -0.06
CA GLN A 202 13.29 -12.36 -1.32
C GLN A 202 13.24 -13.74 -1.96
N ARG A 203 13.24 -13.79 -3.29
CA ARG A 203 13.27 -15.02 -4.07
C ARG A 203 13.75 -14.73 -5.48
N PRO A 204 14.64 -15.56 -6.07
CA PRO A 204 14.98 -15.45 -7.49
C PRO A 204 13.79 -15.88 -8.36
N PHE A 205 13.50 -15.13 -9.43
CA PHE A 205 12.56 -15.45 -10.49
C PHE A 205 13.31 -15.98 -11.71
N GLY A 206 12.82 -17.05 -12.31
CA GLY A 206 13.47 -17.66 -13.48
C GLY A 206 14.74 -18.43 -13.15
N ALA A 207 14.91 -18.90 -11.90
CA ALA A 207 16.04 -19.73 -11.52
C ALA A 207 16.11 -20.99 -12.39
N GLY A 208 17.30 -21.29 -12.96
CA GLY A 208 17.50 -22.39 -13.91
C GLY A 208 17.00 -22.12 -15.35
N LYS A 209 16.32 -20.98 -15.59
CA LYS A 209 15.82 -20.56 -16.91
C LYS A 209 16.45 -19.27 -17.40
N ARG A 210 16.78 -18.36 -16.49
CA ARG A 210 17.40 -17.05 -16.76
C ARG A 210 18.78 -16.98 -16.10
N PHE A 211 19.72 -16.31 -16.75
CA PHE A 211 21.08 -16.13 -16.28
C PHE A 211 21.52 -14.67 -16.50
N PRO A 212 21.56 -13.81 -15.45
CA PRO A 212 21.15 -14.10 -14.08
C PRO A 212 19.63 -14.15 -13.91
N PRO A 213 19.09 -14.83 -12.89
CA PRO A 213 17.70 -14.74 -12.51
C PRO A 213 17.40 -13.34 -11.95
N VAL A 214 16.12 -12.92 -12.02
CA VAL A 214 15.69 -11.67 -11.41
C VAL A 214 15.51 -11.86 -9.91
N MET A 215 16.29 -11.18 -9.08
CA MET A 215 16.08 -11.19 -7.62
C MET A 215 14.85 -10.35 -7.28
N MET A 216 13.76 -10.99 -6.89
CA MET A 216 12.55 -10.34 -6.41
C MET A 216 12.69 -9.99 -4.93
N THR A 217 12.31 -8.77 -4.57
CA THR A 217 12.27 -8.30 -3.18
C THR A 217 10.85 -7.85 -2.83
N ASN A 218 10.35 -8.30 -1.70
CA ASN A 218 9.02 -7.91 -1.22
C ASN A 218 8.99 -6.44 -0.81
N HIS A 219 8.02 -5.72 -1.33
CA HIS A 219 7.86 -4.28 -1.07
C HIS A 219 7.20 -3.98 0.29
N ASN A 220 6.77 -4.99 1.04
CA ASN A 220 6.28 -4.82 2.40
C ASN A 220 7.45 -4.80 3.39
N HIS A 221 7.91 -3.60 3.74
CA HIS A 221 9.04 -3.40 4.63
C HIS A 221 8.76 -3.81 6.09
N LEU A 222 7.50 -4.09 6.46
CA LEU A 222 7.18 -4.55 7.80
C LEU A 222 7.55 -6.02 8.05
N LEU A 223 7.79 -6.79 6.98
CA LEU A 223 8.20 -8.20 7.07
C LEU A 223 9.52 -8.35 7.81
N GLY A 224 9.46 -9.01 8.98
CA GLY A 224 10.61 -9.23 9.86
C GLY A 224 11.09 -8.00 10.63
N HIS A 225 10.33 -6.88 10.59
CA HIS A 225 10.55 -5.70 11.42
C HIS A 225 9.44 -5.53 12.47
N ILE A 226 8.22 -5.96 12.15
CA ILE A 226 7.09 -5.95 13.08
C ILE A 226 6.71 -7.39 13.38
N GLU A 227 6.60 -7.72 14.67
CA GLU A 227 6.30 -9.06 15.14
C GLU A 227 4.99 -9.60 14.55
N GLY A 228 5.07 -10.80 14.00
CA GLY A 228 3.94 -11.53 13.45
C GLY A 228 3.50 -11.09 12.06
N VAL A 229 4.07 -10.02 11.47
CA VAL A 229 3.72 -9.60 10.11
C VAL A 229 4.18 -10.65 9.09
N ASP A 230 3.22 -11.15 8.29
CA ASP A 230 3.42 -12.19 7.27
C ASP A 230 2.76 -11.88 5.91
N GLY A 231 2.33 -10.65 5.71
CA GLY A 231 1.71 -10.19 4.46
C GLY A 231 1.13 -8.79 4.60
N LEU A 232 0.37 -8.31 3.61
CA LEU A 232 -0.02 -8.88 2.31
C LEU A 232 0.62 -8.11 1.15
N LYS A 233 0.09 -6.91 0.79
CA LYS A 233 0.47 -6.22 -0.45
C LYS A 233 0.48 -4.71 -0.33
N THR A 234 1.54 -4.09 -0.86
CA THR A 234 1.66 -2.64 -1.04
C THR A 234 1.05 -2.20 -2.37
N GLY A 235 0.65 -0.94 -2.45
CA GLY A 235 0.26 -0.27 -3.68
C GLY A 235 0.84 1.13 -3.75
N PHE A 236 1.17 1.58 -4.96
CA PHE A 236 1.55 2.95 -5.23
C PHE A 236 1.28 3.31 -6.69
N THR A 237 0.64 4.43 -6.91
CA THR A 237 0.63 5.24 -8.13
C THR A 237 0.47 6.70 -7.71
N ASP A 238 0.77 7.64 -8.59
CA ASP A 238 0.60 9.07 -8.27
C ASP A 238 -0.84 9.42 -7.86
N GLY A 239 -1.83 8.73 -8.44
CA GLY A 239 -3.25 8.93 -8.11
C GLY A 239 -3.73 8.19 -6.86
N ALA A 240 -3.03 7.14 -6.44
CA ALA A 240 -3.41 6.32 -5.27
C ALA A 240 -2.68 6.72 -3.99
N GLY A 241 -1.54 7.42 -4.10
CA GLY A 241 -0.61 7.54 -2.99
C GLY A 241 -0.04 6.20 -2.53
N PHE A 242 0.55 6.14 -1.36
CA PHE A 242 1.12 4.91 -0.81
C PHE A 242 0.06 4.14 0.00
N CYS A 243 -0.23 2.93 -0.45
CA CYS A 243 -1.24 2.04 0.14
C CYS A 243 -0.59 0.77 0.70
N LEU A 244 -1.21 0.15 1.71
CA LEU A 244 -0.80 -1.14 2.23
C LEU A 244 -2.01 -1.87 2.83
N THR A 245 -2.18 -3.11 2.42
CA THR A 245 -2.95 -4.12 3.15
C THR A 245 -1.93 -5.01 3.87
N ALA A 246 -1.94 -5.00 5.19
CA ALA A 246 -1.03 -5.80 6.03
C ALA A 246 -1.81 -6.78 6.90
N THR A 247 -1.16 -7.86 7.28
CA THR A 247 -1.66 -8.81 8.30
C THR A 247 -0.52 -9.25 9.21
N ALA A 248 -0.87 -9.48 10.47
CA ALA A 248 0.03 -9.99 11.47
C ALA A 248 -0.66 -11.04 12.35
N LYS A 249 0.07 -12.10 12.73
CA LYS A 249 -0.42 -13.15 13.64
C LYS A 249 0.46 -13.21 14.90
N ARG A 250 -0.18 -13.18 16.08
CA ARG A 250 0.47 -13.42 17.39
C ARG A 250 -0.39 -14.39 18.19
N GLY A 251 0.16 -15.55 18.51
CA GLY A 251 -0.61 -16.65 19.08
C GLY A 251 -1.76 -17.04 18.15
N ASP A 252 -2.98 -17.09 18.68
CA ASP A 252 -4.19 -17.45 17.92
C ASP A 252 -4.89 -16.26 17.29
N ARG A 253 -4.44 -15.03 17.57
CA ARG A 253 -5.05 -13.82 16.99
C ARG A 253 -4.33 -13.40 15.70
N ARG A 254 -5.14 -13.04 14.71
CA ARG A 254 -4.67 -12.43 13.47
C ARG A 254 -5.35 -11.09 13.27
N ILE A 255 -4.56 -10.08 13.01
CA ILE A 255 -5.00 -8.70 12.71
C ILE A 255 -4.80 -8.43 11.23
N ILE A 256 -5.75 -7.71 10.63
CA ILE A 256 -5.62 -7.13 9.29
C ILE A 256 -5.70 -5.61 9.44
N ALA A 257 -4.78 -4.90 8.83
CA ALA A 257 -4.75 -3.45 8.76
C ALA A 257 -4.66 -3.00 7.30
N VAL A 258 -5.56 -2.13 6.88
CA VAL A 258 -5.57 -1.53 5.54
C VAL A 258 -5.47 -0.03 5.67
N MET A 259 -4.61 0.58 4.87
CA MET A 259 -4.49 2.03 4.76
C MET A 259 -4.29 2.44 3.31
N MET A 260 -4.94 3.53 2.90
CA MET A 260 -4.90 4.06 1.54
C MET A 260 -4.51 5.54 1.53
N ASP A 261 -3.78 5.92 0.46
CA ASP A 261 -3.38 7.30 0.14
C ASP A 261 -2.54 7.98 1.25
N SER A 262 -1.46 7.31 1.67
CA SER A 262 -0.40 7.97 2.47
C SER A 262 0.54 8.77 1.57
N PRO A 263 1.08 9.90 2.05
CA PRO A 263 1.93 10.77 1.23
C PRO A 263 3.30 10.13 0.87
N ASP A 264 3.79 9.21 1.70
CA ASP A 264 5.05 8.51 1.46
C ASP A 264 5.06 7.10 2.08
N SER A 265 6.03 6.28 1.67
CA SER A 265 6.13 4.89 2.11
C SER A 265 6.48 4.75 3.59
N ARG A 266 7.30 5.65 4.13
CA ARG A 266 7.72 5.62 5.54
C ARG A 266 6.55 5.94 6.47
N SER A 267 5.79 6.99 6.16
CA SER A 267 4.57 7.36 6.91
C SER A 267 3.54 6.23 6.86
N ARG A 268 3.34 5.60 5.69
CA ARG A 268 2.50 4.41 5.54
C ARG A 268 2.95 3.29 6.46
N ASP A 269 4.23 2.92 6.43
CA ASP A 269 4.76 1.79 7.19
C ASP A 269 4.67 2.03 8.69
N LEU A 270 5.05 3.23 9.16
CA LEU A 270 4.92 3.61 10.57
C LEU A 270 3.46 3.57 11.05
N LYS A 271 2.55 4.11 10.26
CA LYS A 271 1.13 4.14 10.65
C LYS A 271 0.52 2.75 10.68
N ILE A 272 0.80 1.91 9.68
CA ILE A 272 0.33 0.51 9.67
C ILE A 272 0.91 -0.27 10.86
N ALA A 273 2.18 -0.08 11.21
CA ALA A 273 2.76 -0.69 12.40
C ALA A 273 1.99 -0.29 13.68
N GLN A 274 1.70 0.99 13.86
CA GLN A 274 0.88 1.49 14.98
C GLN A 274 -0.54 0.88 14.98
N LEU A 275 -1.16 0.75 13.81
CA LEU A 275 -2.49 0.15 13.69
C LEU A 275 -2.49 -1.34 14.03
N ILE A 276 -1.46 -2.08 13.64
CA ILE A 276 -1.27 -3.49 14.02
C ILE A 276 -1.13 -3.61 15.54
N GLU A 277 -0.26 -2.81 16.16
CA GLU A 277 -0.09 -2.82 17.63
C GLU A 277 -1.41 -2.47 18.34
N ARG A 278 -2.13 -1.48 17.86
CA ARG A 278 -3.47 -1.13 18.36
C ARG A 278 -4.43 -2.33 18.27
N GLY A 279 -4.40 -3.07 17.16
CA GLY A 279 -5.24 -4.25 16.96
C GLY A 279 -4.95 -5.38 17.98
N PHE A 280 -3.70 -5.54 18.39
CA PHE A 280 -3.32 -6.53 19.42
C PHE A 280 -3.53 -6.04 20.84
N SER A 281 -3.54 -4.73 21.10
CA SER A 281 -3.74 -4.15 22.42
C SER A 281 -5.14 -4.48 22.95
N THR A 282 -5.21 -4.90 24.20
CA THR A 282 -6.47 -5.10 24.93
C THR A 282 -7.05 -3.78 25.45
N HIS A 283 -6.24 -2.72 25.47
CA HIS A 283 -6.64 -1.38 25.89
C HIS A 283 -6.67 -0.44 24.69
N PRO A 284 -7.68 0.44 24.55
CA PRO A 284 -7.65 1.47 23.54
C PRO A 284 -6.42 2.35 23.78
N LEU A 285 -5.54 2.45 22.78
CA LEU A 285 -4.48 3.45 22.82
C LEU A 285 -5.17 4.82 22.88
N VAL A 286 -4.99 5.51 23.98
CA VAL A 286 -5.28 6.95 24.03
C VAL A 286 -4.25 7.59 23.12
N VAL A 287 -4.65 7.93 21.91
CA VAL A 287 -3.82 8.76 21.03
C VAL A 287 -3.89 10.15 21.66
N PRO A 288 -2.79 10.69 22.22
CA PRO A 288 -2.80 12.07 22.63
C PRO A 288 -3.11 12.91 21.38
N PRO A 289 -3.93 13.96 21.49
CA PRO A 289 -4.14 14.89 20.39
C PRO A 289 -2.75 15.32 19.90
N ILE A 290 -2.57 15.36 18.59
CA ILE A 290 -1.32 15.88 17.98
C ILE A 290 -1.16 17.30 18.53
N GLY A 291 -0.33 17.43 19.56
CA GLY A 291 -0.07 18.68 20.24
C GLY A 291 0.44 19.68 19.23
N THR A 292 -0.15 20.87 19.23
CA THR A 292 0.46 22.09 18.72
C THR A 292 1.96 22.09 19.11
N PRO A 293 2.87 22.47 18.21
CA PRO A 293 4.29 22.49 18.54
C PRO A 293 4.49 23.37 19.80
N SER A 294 4.96 22.76 20.87
CA SER A 294 5.37 23.48 22.06
C SER A 294 6.54 24.37 21.64
N THR A 295 6.35 25.68 21.85
CA THR A 295 7.41 26.69 21.74
C THR A 295 8.65 26.19 22.49
N PRO A 296 9.84 26.25 21.87
CA PRO A 296 11.05 25.81 22.57
C PRO A 296 11.26 26.72 23.79
N THR A 297 11.19 26.14 24.98
CA THR A 297 11.67 26.78 26.21
C THR A 297 13.16 26.99 26.06
N GLN A 298 13.59 28.25 26.04
CA GLN A 298 15.01 28.60 26.09
C GLN A 298 15.66 27.97 27.33
N PRO A 299 16.84 27.34 27.19
CA PRO A 299 17.57 26.86 28.35
C PRO A 299 18.04 28.04 29.16
N THR A 300 17.65 28.11 30.43
CA THR A 300 18.19 29.02 31.43
C THR A 300 19.68 28.69 31.61
N ARG A 301 20.49 29.73 31.40
CA ARG A 301 21.93 29.73 31.57
C ARG A 301 22.27 29.54 33.06
N PRO A 302 23.11 28.57 33.46
CA PRO A 302 23.68 28.57 34.79
C PRO A 302 24.81 29.58 34.83
N ASP A 303 24.76 30.48 35.81
CA ASP A 303 25.86 31.39 36.17
C ASP A 303 27.02 30.65 36.80
N THR A 304 28.23 31.20 36.54
CA THR A 304 29.51 31.00 37.22
C THR A 304 30.37 29.80 36.79
N PHE A 305 31.36 30.14 35.96
CA PHE A 305 32.68 29.43 35.94
C PHE A 305 33.77 30.29 36.57
N PRO A 306 34.65 29.72 37.39
CA PRO A 306 35.86 30.44 37.83
C PRO A 306 36.93 30.41 36.73
N GLN A 307 37.57 31.54 36.53
CA GLN A 307 38.79 31.69 35.72
C GLN A 307 39.95 30.93 36.34
N ASN A 308 40.71 30.19 35.54
CA ASN A 308 42.18 30.08 35.74
C ASN A 308 42.91 29.68 34.46
N SER A 309 43.82 30.59 34.09
CA SER A 309 45.19 30.48 33.52
C SER A 309 45.47 29.45 32.41
N ALA A 310 45.85 29.99 31.24
CA ALA A 310 46.77 29.37 30.28
C ALA A 310 48.18 29.16 30.87
N PRO A 311 49.04 28.27 30.36
CA PRO A 311 49.67 28.43 29.04
C PRO A 311 50.04 27.11 28.31
N GLY A 312 50.44 27.21 27.05
CA GLY A 312 51.41 26.29 26.42
C GLY A 312 51.00 25.63 25.12
N THR A 313 51.34 26.22 24.00
CA THR A 313 51.56 25.52 22.72
C THR A 313 52.75 24.59 22.79
N PRO A 314 52.74 23.43 22.14
CA PRO A 314 53.67 23.21 21.04
C PRO A 314 53.18 22.38 19.83
N LYS A 315 53.63 22.85 18.66
CA LYS A 315 54.18 22.19 17.46
C LYS A 315 53.59 20.90 16.92
N SER A 316 53.22 21.04 15.65
CA SER A 316 53.19 20.14 14.48
C SER A 316 54.01 18.85 14.54
N SER A 317 53.42 17.75 14.09
CA SER A 317 54.11 16.77 13.27
C SER A 317 53.11 16.16 12.24
N GLN A 318 53.50 16.29 10.98
CA GLN A 318 52.98 15.55 9.84
C GLN A 318 53.39 14.09 9.99
N ASP A 319 52.55 13.19 9.58
CA ASP A 319 52.81 12.00 8.74
C ASP A 319 51.69 11.00 8.91
N GLY A 320 50.97 10.73 7.84
CA GLY A 320 50.01 9.63 7.71
C GLY A 320 49.97 9.12 6.27
N PRO A 321 49.97 7.82 6.04
CA PRO A 321 50.18 7.24 4.71
C PRO A 321 48.91 7.28 3.84
N SER A 322 49.13 7.67 2.59
CA SER A 322 48.18 7.58 1.47
C SER A 322 48.04 6.14 0.99
N ILE A 323 46.79 5.67 0.85
CA ILE A 323 46.49 4.40 0.21
C ILE A 323 45.92 4.69 -1.19
N HIS A 324 46.68 4.22 -2.22
CA HIS A 324 46.25 4.19 -3.61
C HIS A 324 45.36 2.95 -3.87
N PHE A 325 44.17 3.14 -4.42
CA PHE A 325 43.41 2.06 -5.07
C PHE A 325 43.58 2.16 -6.58
N THR A 326 44.10 1.10 -7.17
CA THR A 326 44.09 0.84 -8.61
C THR A 326 42.90 -0.10 -8.91
N VAL A 327 42.14 0.26 -9.93
CA VAL A 327 41.04 -0.56 -10.49
C VAL A 327 41.57 -1.17 -11.80
N PRO A 328 41.39 -2.44 -12.09
CA PRO A 328 41.38 -2.96 -13.44
C PRO A 328 40.00 -2.83 -14.10
#